data_8131ce7a23aaff19c17f1045bd096c56
#
_entry.id   8131ce7a23aaff19c17f1045bd096c56
#
_cell.length_a   1.000
_cell.length_b   1.000
_cell.length_c   1.000
_cell.angle_alpha   90.00
_cell.angle_beta   90.00
_cell.angle_gamma   90.00
#
_symmetry.space_group_name_H-M   'P 1'
#
loop_
_entity.id
_entity.type
_entity.pdbx_description
1 polymer ?
#
loop_
_entity_poly.entity_id
_entity_poly.type
_entity_poly.pdbx_seq_one_letter_code
_entity_poly.pdbx_strand_id
1 'polypeptide(L)'
;LGVCKTVTLPNMFQTTRRRLAFWYTAVTAVLLLLFASGVYLYVRNTLIERVDDTLNHVVEVVRRSLVIEPINPHTEGGALRVNVEATFRDSAATGEDDRIDIEWLSPTGELLWSTFAEPLNLPLHVNSNGETVRVMRGQRRQPSTDGSQPSVFNSQSSETLVLRQITERVEIGRNLLGYLRVSHPWFEVTKPSREFFLDLILGTGLMVSAVGAIGWFLSGLAMDPVRESYQRLKQFTADASHELRSPIAVIQTNVQVALADPDPDPQTQQQHLQVIERLTRRLGRLVDDLLFLARQDSGIVQAPQSLIALDALLQEVMEEQQTLADEKNIQISLHRVE
;
A
#
# COMPACT_ATOMS: atom_id res chain seq x y z
N LEU A 1 16.16 -30.43 31.94
CA LEU A 1 15.68 -29.22 32.62
C LEU A 1 15.41 -28.16 31.53
N GLY A 2 14.25 -28.28 30.85
CA GLY A 2 13.80 -27.32 29.88
C GLY A 2 13.12 -26.14 30.57
N VAL A 3 13.72 -24.98 30.49
CA VAL A 3 13.13 -23.71 30.93
C VAL A 3 11.93 -23.42 30.02
N CYS A 4 10.74 -23.74 30.50
CA CYS A 4 9.47 -23.31 29.90
C CYS A 4 9.43 -21.79 30.04
N LYS A 5 9.75 -21.05 28.95
CA LYS A 5 9.54 -19.60 28.88
C LYS A 5 8.06 -19.36 29.08
N THR A 6 7.67 -18.94 30.26
CA THR A 6 6.33 -18.41 30.54
C THR A 6 6.17 -17.15 29.66
N VAL A 7 5.53 -17.32 28.50
CA VAL A 7 5.11 -16.20 27.64
C VAL A 7 4.06 -15.44 28.43
N THR A 8 4.46 -14.29 28.98
CA THR A 8 3.56 -13.43 29.72
C THR A 8 2.46 -12.93 28.75
N LEU A 9 1.21 -13.12 29.12
CA LEU A 9 -0.02 -12.79 28.36
C LEU A 9 -0.01 -11.39 27.66
N PRO A 10 0.55 -10.31 28.26
CA PRO A 10 0.64 -9.02 27.59
C PRO A 10 1.47 -9.08 26.29
N ASN A 11 2.44 -9.98 26.20
CA ASN A 11 3.30 -10.09 25.00
C ASN A 11 2.59 -10.77 23.82
N MET A 12 1.64 -11.68 24.03
CA MET A 12 0.91 -12.34 22.94
C MET A 12 0.02 -11.35 22.18
N PHE A 13 -0.76 -10.55 22.87
CA PHE A 13 -1.65 -9.57 22.25
C PHE A 13 -0.87 -8.45 21.52
N GLN A 14 0.23 -7.99 22.12
CA GLN A 14 1.12 -7.01 21.47
C GLN A 14 1.78 -7.58 20.21
N THR A 15 2.17 -8.85 20.22
CA THR A 15 2.78 -9.51 19.07
C THR A 15 1.77 -9.68 17.94
N THR A 16 0.53 -10.07 18.26
CA THR A 16 -0.55 -10.22 17.27
C THR A 16 -0.93 -8.86 16.67
N ARG A 17 -1.05 -7.82 17.49
CA ARG A 17 -1.29 -6.44 17.05
C ARG A 17 -0.22 -5.97 16.07
N ARG A 18 1.07 -6.16 16.41
CA ARG A 18 2.20 -5.79 15.56
C ARG A 18 2.19 -6.56 14.23
N ARG A 19 1.92 -7.85 14.27
CA ARG A 19 1.84 -8.68 13.06
C ARG A 19 0.71 -8.25 12.13
N LEU A 20 -0.48 -8.02 12.66
CA LEU A 20 -1.62 -7.55 11.87
C LEU A 20 -1.33 -6.18 11.23
N ALA A 21 -0.89 -5.20 12.02
CA ALA A 21 -0.54 -3.88 11.51
C ALA A 21 0.55 -3.97 10.42
N PHE A 22 1.59 -4.79 10.65
CA PHE A 22 2.67 -4.99 9.68
C PHE A 22 2.16 -5.62 8.37
N TRP A 23 1.36 -6.69 8.44
CA TRP A 23 0.85 -7.35 7.25
C TRP A 23 -0.07 -6.44 6.42
N TYR A 24 -0.99 -5.71 7.07
CA TYR A 24 -1.85 -4.75 6.37
C TYR A 24 -1.03 -3.64 5.73
N THR A 25 -0.07 -3.07 6.44
CA THR A 25 0.81 -2.02 5.89
C THR A 25 1.66 -2.57 4.75
N ALA A 26 2.21 -3.78 4.88
CA ALA A 26 3.03 -4.39 3.84
C ALA A 26 2.24 -4.66 2.55
N VAL A 27 1.05 -5.25 2.66
CA VAL A 27 0.18 -5.51 1.49
C VAL A 27 -0.23 -4.20 0.82
N THR A 28 -0.64 -3.21 1.61
CA THR A 28 -1.03 -1.89 1.07
C THR A 28 0.17 -1.19 0.42
N ALA A 29 1.36 -1.28 1.01
CA ALA A 29 2.58 -0.71 0.44
C ALA A 29 2.92 -1.34 -0.91
N VAL A 30 2.81 -2.68 -1.03
CA VAL A 30 3.03 -3.37 -2.32
C VAL A 30 2.02 -2.92 -3.38
N LEU A 31 0.74 -2.84 -3.03
CA LEU A 31 -0.29 -2.37 -3.96
C LEU A 31 -0.06 -0.92 -4.41
N LEU A 32 0.29 -0.03 -3.49
CA LEU A 32 0.60 1.37 -3.80
C LEU A 32 1.85 1.50 -4.67
N LEU A 33 2.89 0.70 -4.41
CA LEU A 33 4.10 0.69 -5.25
C LEU A 33 3.82 0.18 -6.67
N LEU A 34 3.01 -0.86 -6.82
CA LEU A 34 2.59 -1.35 -8.13
C LEU A 34 1.78 -0.29 -8.89
N PHE A 35 0.83 0.36 -8.21
CA PHE A 35 0.04 1.44 -8.78
C PHE A 35 0.91 2.62 -9.19
N ALA A 36 1.80 3.08 -8.30
CA ALA A 36 2.72 4.18 -8.56
C ALA A 36 3.65 3.87 -9.75
N SER A 37 4.16 2.63 -9.83
CA SER A 37 4.98 2.18 -10.95
C SER A 37 4.20 2.22 -12.27
N GLY A 38 2.96 1.76 -12.26
CA GLY A 38 2.08 1.82 -13.44
C GLY A 38 1.81 3.24 -13.91
N VAL A 39 1.49 4.14 -12.97
CA VAL A 39 1.25 5.56 -13.27
C VAL A 39 2.52 6.23 -13.81
N TYR A 40 3.68 5.96 -13.20
CA TYR A 40 4.95 6.49 -13.68
C TYR A 40 5.27 6.06 -15.11
N LEU A 41 5.12 4.76 -15.40
CA LEU A 41 5.36 4.23 -16.73
C LEU A 41 4.38 4.82 -17.76
N TYR A 42 3.12 4.96 -17.39
CA TYR A 42 2.10 5.57 -18.25
C TYR A 42 2.45 7.02 -18.58
N VAL A 43 2.75 7.84 -17.58
CA VAL A 43 3.10 9.26 -17.78
C VAL A 43 4.37 9.39 -18.62
N ARG A 44 5.39 8.59 -18.32
CA ARG A 44 6.64 8.58 -19.08
C ARG A 44 6.42 8.24 -20.55
N ASN A 45 5.64 7.19 -20.83
CA ASN A 45 5.33 6.79 -22.21
C ASN A 45 4.55 7.88 -22.94
N THR A 46 3.54 8.48 -22.29
CA THR A 46 2.78 9.59 -22.87
C THR A 46 3.64 10.80 -23.18
N LEU A 47 4.65 11.11 -22.34
CA LEU A 47 5.60 12.18 -22.62
C LEU A 47 6.47 11.87 -23.85
N ILE A 48 6.92 10.62 -23.98
CA ILE A 48 7.69 10.18 -25.15
C ILE A 48 6.84 10.27 -26.42
N GLU A 49 5.63 9.75 -26.40
CA GLU A 49 4.69 9.81 -27.54
C GLU A 49 4.42 11.25 -27.98
N ARG A 50 4.22 12.17 -27.04
CA ARG A 50 4.02 13.60 -27.36
C ARG A 50 5.24 14.19 -28.08
N VAL A 51 6.46 13.87 -27.66
CA VAL A 51 7.66 14.34 -28.33
C VAL A 51 7.77 13.74 -29.72
N ASP A 52 7.50 12.42 -29.88
CA ASP A 52 7.51 11.76 -31.18
C ASP A 52 6.43 12.35 -32.13
N ASP A 53 5.23 12.64 -31.62
CA ASP A 53 4.16 13.30 -32.41
C ASP A 53 4.57 14.70 -32.86
N THR A 54 5.22 15.48 -31.97
CA THR A 54 5.73 16.80 -32.31
C THR A 54 6.81 16.72 -33.39
N LEU A 55 7.76 15.79 -33.25
CA LEU A 55 8.81 15.57 -34.27
C LEU A 55 8.21 15.16 -35.62
N ASN A 56 7.25 14.23 -35.62
CA ASN A 56 6.55 13.80 -36.84
C ASN A 56 5.79 14.97 -37.51
N HIS A 57 5.16 15.82 -36.71
CA HIS A 57 4.48 17.00 -37.21
C HIS A 57 5.45 17.95 -37.91
N VAL A 58 6.61 18.22 -37.29
CA VAL A 58 7.66 19.06 -37.89
C VAL A 58 8.20 18.44 -39.16
N VAL A 59 8.47 17.13 -39.17
CA VAL A 59 8.89 16.42 -40.40
C VAL A 59 7.90 16.60 -41.52
N GLU A 60 6.60 16.46 -41.25
CA GLU A 60 5.56 16.62 -42.27
C GLU A 60 5.45 18.07 -42.76
N VAL A 61 5.54 19.07 -41.87
CA VAL A 61 5.55 20.50 -42.25
C VAL A 61 6.73 20.82 -43.14
N VAL A 62 7.94 20.40 -42.74
CA VAL A 62 9.18 20.61 -43.52
C VAL A 62 9.09 19.92 -44.90
N ARG A 63 8.59 18.67 -44.91
CA ARG A 63 8.43 17.92 -46.18
C ARG A 63 7.52 18.62 -47.14
N ARG A 64 6.45 19.31 -46.71
CA ARG A 64 5.54 20.07 -47.53
C ARG A 64 6.11 21.41 -47.99
N SER A 65 7.06 21.96 -47.26
CA SER A 65 7.72 23.26 -47.58
C SER A 65 8.94 23.13 -48.47
N LEU A 66 9.38 21.89 -48.80
CA LEU A 66 10.56 21.69 -49.63
C LEU A 66 10.43 22.30 -51.01
N VAL A 67 11.39 23.19 -51.37
CA VAL A 67 11.53 23.76 -52.71
C VAL A 67 12.38 22.82 -53.55
N ILE A 68 11.80 22.24 -54.56
CA ILE A 68 12.45 21.23 -55.41
C ILE A 68 12.78 21.82 -56.76
N GLU A 69 14.05 21.67 -57.19
CA GLU A 69 14.55 22.19 -58.47
C GLU A 69 15.16 21.04 -59.30
N PRO A 70 15.06 21.06 -60.63
CA PRO A 70 15.76 20.16 -61.50
C PRO A 70 17.27 20.52 -61.54
N ILE A 71 18.14 19.51 -61.45
CA ILE A 71 19.61 19.70 -61.50
C ILE A 71 20.01 20.25 -62.89
N ASN A 72 19.31 19.83 -63.97
CA ASN A 72 19.54 20.31 -65.32
C ASN A 72 18.20 20.77 -65.92
N PRO A 73 17.98 22.08 -66.09
CA PRO A 73 16.69 22.62 -66.57
C PRO A 73 16.40 22.26 -68.05
N HIS A 74 17.37 21.70 -68.79
CA HIS A 74 17.24 21.38 -70.21
C HIS A 74 17.01 19.90 -70.53
N THR A 75 16.83 19.04 -69.48
CA THR A 75 16.63 17.59 -69.72
C THR A 75 15.30 17.17 -69.12
N GLU A 76 14.36 16.79 -69.98
CA GLU A 76 13.07 16.18 -69.57
C GLU A 76 13.40 14.88 -68.85
N GLY A 77 13.05 14.80 -67.52
CA GLY A 77 13.37 13.65 -66.67
C GLY A 77 14.67 13.75 -65.90
N GLY A 78 15.26 14.94 -65.75
CA GLY A 78 16.51 15.19 -65.00
C GLY A 78 16.38 14.88 -63.51
N ALA A 79 17.50 14.59 -62.88
CA ALA A 79 17.60 14.41 -61.44
C ALA A 79 17.10 15.67 -60.70
N LEU A 80 16.35 15.48 -59.63
CA LEU A 80 15.79 16.53 -58.77
C LEU A 80 16.67 16.74 -57.56
N ARG A 81 16.78 17.99 -57.10
CA ARG A 81 17.42 18.32 -55.80
C ARG A 81 16.58 19.27 -55.01
N VAL A 82 16.78 19.29 -53.69
CA VAL A 82 16.17 20.30 -52.82
C VAL A 82 17.04 21.54 -52.83
N ASN A 83 16.41 22.70 -53.05
CA ASN A 83 17.04 23.99 -52.87
C ASN A 83 17.02 24.32 -51.36
N VAL A 84 18.14 24.03 -50.73
CA VAL A 84 18.30 24.15 -49.25
C VAL A 84 18.15 25.59 -48.80
N GLU A 85 18.77 26.57 -49.53
CA GLU A 85 18.68 27.99 -49.20
C GLU A 85 17.23 28.54 -49.31
N ALA A 86 16.52 28.16 -50.34
CA ALA A 86 15.14 28.58 -50.51
C ALA A 86 14.19 27.93 -49.53
N THR A 87 14.40 26.64 -49.19
CA THR A 87 13.58 25.88 -48.28
C THR A 87 13.68 26.36 -46.84
N PHE A 88 14.91 26.63 -46.38
CA PHE A 88 15.20 26.87 -44.96
C PHE A 88 15.52 28.36 -44.66
N ARG A 89 15.26 29.30 -45.61
CA ARG A 89 15.56 30.72 -45.43
C ARG A 89 14.88 31.32 -44.18
N ASP A 90 13.63 30.97 -43.92
CA ASP A 90 12.87 31.52 -42.81
C ASP A 90 13.03 30.69 -41.49
N SER A 91 13.51 29.45 -41.58
CA SER A 91 13.70 28.61 -40.44
C SER A 91 14.91 29.00 -39.56
N ALA A 92 15.83 29.76 -40.10
CA ALA A 92 16.98 30.32 -39.34
C ALA A 92 16.58 31.46 -38.38
N ALA A 93 15.36 31.99 -38.50
CA ALA A 93 14.83 33.10 -37.70
C ALA A 93 13.93 32.65 -36.53
N THR A 94 13.62 31.35 -36.38
CA THR A 94 12.84 30.84 -35.28
C THR A 94 13.64 30.89 -34.00
N GLY A 95 13.19 31.72 -33.07
CA GLY A 95 13.94 32.07 -31.86
C GLY A 95 14.19 30.89 -30.92
N GLU A 96 15.08 31.15 -29.98
CA GLU A 96 15.68 30.27 -28.97
C GLU A 96 14.68 29.42 -28.11
N ASP A 97 13.39 29.62 -28.26
CA ASP A 97 12.37 28.99 -27.39
C ASP A 97 11.83 27.65 -27.91
N ASP A 98 11.89 27.39 -29.23
CA ASP A 98 11.44 26.12 -29.82
C ASP A 98 12.68 25.28 -30.21
N ARG A 99 13.22 24.54 -29.26
CA ARG A 99 14.48 23.78 -29.37
C ARG A 99 14.35 22.51 -30.23
N ILE A 100 13.70 22.65 -31.39
CA ILE A 100 13.65 21.57 -32.37
C ILE A 100 14.73 21.88 -33.42
N ASP A 101 15.70 20.98 -33.50
CA ASP A 101 16.78 21.09 -34.46
C ASP A 101 16.47 20.26 -35.71
N ILE A 102 16.70 20.87 -36.85
CA ILE A 102 16.46 20.31 -38.16
C ILE A 102 17.75 20.18 -38.92
N GLU A 103 18.01 19.04 -39.53
CA GLU A 103 19.17 18.79 -40.38
C GLU A 103 18.71 18.20 -41.71
N TRP A 104 19.29 18.68 -42.78
CA TRP A 104 19.11 18.14 -44.13
C TRP A 104 20.38 17.47 -44.60
N LEU A 105 20.30 16.19 -44.96
CA LEU A 105 21.41 15.37 -45.44
C LEU A 105 21.20 15.00 -46.91
N SER A 106 22.30 14.96 -47.67
CA SER A 106 22.32 14.50 -49.05
C SER A 106 21.90 13.04 -49.20
N PRO A 107 21.62 12.56 -50.44
CA PRO A 107 21.39 11.14 -50.69
C PRO A 107 22.58 10.24 -50.29
N THR A 108 23.81 10.82 -50.22
CA THR A 108 25.03 10.14 -49.76
C THR A 108 25.24 10.19 -48.25
N GLY A 109 24.37 10.90 -47.51
CA GLY A 109 24.47 11.03 -46.05
C GLY A 109 25.34 12.21 -45.56
N GLU A 110 25.76 13.09 -46.47
CA GLU A 110 26.53 14.29 -46.11
C GLU A 110 25.57 15.37 -45.59
N LEU A 111 25.97 16.07 -44.51
CA LEU A 111 25.20 17.17 -43.96
C LEU A 111 25.28 18.38 -44.87
N LEU A 112 24.15 18.81 -45.40
CA LEU A 112 24.03 19.96 -46.29
C LEU A 112 23.55 21.23 -45.54
N TRP A 113 22.72 21.05 -44.51
CA TRP A 113 22.18 22.16 -43.73
C TRP A 113 21.79 21.70 -42.32
N SER A 114 21.91 22.59 -41.32
CA SER A 114 21.59 22.32 -39.94
C SER A 114 21.18 23.59 -39.19
N THR A 115 20.22 23.49 -38.28
CA THR A 115 19.93 24.57 -37.31
C THR A 115 20.86 24.51 -36.12
N PHE A 116 21.59 23.40 -35.88
CA PHE A 116 22.58 23.33 -34.82
C PHE A 116 23.72 24.36 -35.04
N ALA A 117 24.03 25.11 -33.99
CA ALA A 117 25.18 26.05 -34.04
C ALA A 117 26.50 25.33 -34.30
N GLU A 118 26.66 24.10 -33.86
CA GLU A 118 27.78 23.21 -34.17
C GLU A 118 27.20 21.88 -34.69
N PRO A 119 27.55 21.48 -35.94
CA PRO A 119 27.07 20.23 -36.51
C PRO A 119 27.45 19.04 -35.64
N LEU A 120 26.49 18.22 -35.29
CA LEU A 120 26.73 16.99 -34.54
C LEU A 120 27.13 15.87 -35.48
N ASN A 121 28.29 15.22 -35.21
CA ASN A 121 28.72 14.08 -36.02
C ASN A 121 27.92 12.82 -35.66
N LEU A 122 26.67 12.75 -36.13
CA LEU A 122 25.75 11.65 -35.92
C LEU A 122 25.70 10.75 -37.13
N PRO A 123 25.85 9.43 -36.97
CA PRO A 123 25.66 8.50 -38.06
C PRO A 123 24.25 8.59 -38.65
N LEU A 124 24.15 8.44 -39.96
CA LEU A 124 22.87 8.41 -40.63
C LEU A 124 22.19 7.07 -40.33
N HIS A 125 21.10 7.13 -39.56
CA HIS A 125 20.27 5.99 -39.27
C HIS A 125 18.80 6.36 -39.54
N VAL A 126 18.23 5.73 -40.57
CA VAL A 126 16.85 6.04 -40.96
C VAL A 126 15.90 5.34 -40.00
N ASN A 127 15.18 6.14 -39.22
CA ASN A 127 14.20 5.64 -38.25
C ASN A 127 13.05 6.66 -38.13
N SER A 128 11.87 6.28 -38.59
CA SER A 128 10.65 7.08 -38.52
C SER A 128 9.89 6.94 -37.16
N ASN A 129 10.26 5.95 -36.34
CA ASN A 129 9.57 5.70 -35.06
C ASN A 129 10.22 6.42 -33.87
N GLY A 130 11.19 7.29 -34.13
CA GLY A 130 11.94 7.98 -33.10
C GLY A 130 12.98 7.12 -32.42
N GLU A 131 14.16 7.68 -32.22
CA GLU A 131 15.27 7.06 -31.47
C GLU A 131 15.91 8.06 -30.51
N THR A 132 16.45 7.55 -29.41
CA THR A 132 17.17 8.38 -28.43
C THR A 132 18.65 8.17 -28.61
N VAL A 133 19.38 9.24 -28.98
CA VAL A 133 20.81 9.22 -29.25
C VAL A 133 21.55 10.03 -28.21
N ARG A 134 22.73 9.53 -27.80
CA ARG A 134 23.65 10.24 -26.90
C ARG A 134 24.83 10.76 -27.69
N VAL A 135 25.04 12.06 -27.61
CA VAL A 135 26.15 12.74 -28.32
C VAL A 135 27.08 13.36 -27.30
N MET A 136 28.35 13.11 -27.44
CA MET A 136 29.39 13.82 -26.67
C MET A 136 29.73 15.11 -27.40
N ARG A 137 29.46 16.25 -26.81
CA ARG A 137 29.90 17.54 -27.35
C ARG A 137 31.40 17.61 -27.23
N GLY A 138 32.09 17.61 -28.38
CA GLY A 138 33.56 17.65 -28.42
C GLY A 138 34.07 18.98 -27.90
N GLN A 139 35.10 18.91 -27.07
CA GLN A 139 35.83 20.11 -26.64
C GLN A 139 36.44 20.84 -27.86
N ARG A 140 36.05 22.08 -28.05
CA ARG A 140 36.73 22.99 -28.96
C ARG A 140 38.19 23.17 -28.47
N ARG A 141 39.18 22.64 -29.17
CA ARG A 141 40.58 23.02 -28.99
C ARG A 141 40.69 24.50 -29.33
N GLN A 142 40.73 25.37 -28.34
CA GLN A 142 41.23 26.70 -28.55
C GLN A 142 42.72 26.58 -28.91
N PRO A 143 43.16 27.08 -30.08
CA PRO A 143 44.59 27.20 -30.36
C PRO A 143 45.15 28.19 -29.35
N SER A 144 46.00 27.72 -28.45
CA SER A 144 46.78 28.55 -27.54
C SER A 144 47.78 29.35 -28.35
N THR A 145 47.55 30.66 -28.48
CA THR A 145 48.41 31.63 -29.16
C THR A 145 49.50 32.16 -28.23
N ASP A 146 49.88 31.43 -27.19
CA ASP A 146 51.04 31.87 -26.39
C ASP A 146 51.75 30.65 -25.81
N GLY A 147 53.05 30.59 -26.16
CA GLY A 147 53.99 29.48 -25.95
C GLY A 147 54.63 29.48 -24.59
N SER A 148 53.93 29.51 -23.49
CA SER A 148 54.57 29.32 -22.18
C SER A 148 53.48 29.04 -21.10
N GLN A 149 53.21 27.81 -20.86
CA GLN A 149 53.06 27.11 -19.58
C GLN A 149 52.33 25.76 -19.80
N PRO A 150 52.67 24.66 -19.08
CA PRO A 150 51.95 23.42 -19.16
C PRO A 150 50.55 23.63 -18.57
N SER A 151 49.53 23.62 -19.44
CA SER A 151 48.13 23.78 -19.05
C SER A 151 47.73 22.66 -18.08
N VAL A 152 47.42 23.08 -16.87
CA VAL A 152 46.65 22.28 -15.88
C VAL A 152 45.47 21.67 -16.62
N PHE A 153 45.41 20.35 -16.64
CA PHE A 153 44.27 19.59 -17.14
C PHE A 153 43.04 19.97 -16.31
N ASN A 154 42.33 21.00 -16.76
CA ASN A 154 41.01 21.26 -16.26
C ASN A 154 40.07 20.21 -16.92
N SER A 155 39.76 19.18 -16.17
CA SER A 155 38.75 18.18 -16.53
C SER A 155 37.37 18.85 -16.52
N GLN A 156 37.12 19.72 -17.50
CA GLN A 156 35.79 20.20 -17.76
C GLN A 156 35.01 19.03 -18.38
N SER A 157 34.01 18.60 -17.66
CA SER A 157 33.05 17.56 -17.97
C SER A 157 32.61 17.65 -19.43
N SER A 158 32.90 16.62 -20.22
CA SER A 158 32.29 16.41 -21.53
C SER A 158 30.78 16.37 -21.35
N GLU A 159 30.11 17.40 -21.79
CA GLU A 159 28.64 17.51 -21.66
C GLU A 159 28.00 16.50 -22.63
N THR A 160 27.39 15.48 -22.08
CA THR A 160 26.68 14.47 -22.88
C THR A 160 25.30 15.03 -23.20
N LEU A 161 25.08 15.37 -24.45
CA LEU A 161 23.75 15.76 -24.94
C LEU A 161 22.97 14.51 -25.32
N VAL A 162 21.76 14.39 -24.80
CA VAL A 162 20.82 13.32 -25.17
C VAL A 162 19.72 13.95 -26.00
N LEU A 163 19.49 13.40 -27.20
CA LEU A 163 18.50 13.88 -28.15
C LEU A 163 17.51 12.77 -28.48
N ARG A 164 16.26 13.12 -28.68
CA ARG A 164 15.27 12.31 -29.37
C ARG A 164 15.23 12.76 -30.82
N GLN A 165 15.36 11.86 -31.77
CA GLN A 165 15.42 12.21 -33.20
C GLN A 165 14.57 11.27 -34.04
N ILE A 166 14.06 11.83 -35.13
CA ILE A 166 13.41 11.11 -36.24
C ILE A 166 14.22 11.42 -37.49
N THR A 167 14.58 10.39 -38.26
CA THR A 167 15.22 10.55 -39.54
C THR A 167 14.37 9.90 -40.63
N GLU A 168 13.82 10.72 -41.51
CA GLU A 168 12.98 10.30 -42.61
C GLU A 168 13.70 10.40 -43.95
N ARG A 169 13.47 9.41 -44.79
CA ARG A 169 13.92 9.41 -46.17
C ARG A 169 12.94 10.20 -47.02
N VAL A 170 13.43 11.22 -47.74
CA VAL A 170 12.63 12.07 -48.64
C VAL A 170 12.88 11.70 -50.07
N GLU A 171 11.80 11.27 -50.74
CA GLU A 171 11.86 10.86 -52.16
C GLU A 171 10.64 11.37 -52.93
N ILE A 172 10.85 11.63 -54.23
CA ILE A 172 9.76 11.94 -55.17
C ILE A 172 9.80 10.94 -56.31
N GLY A 173 8.75 10.15 -56.42
CA GLY A 173 8.72 9.05 -57.38
C GLY A 173 9.82 8.01 -57.13
N ARG A 174 10.82 7.97 -58.02
CA ARG A 174 11.97 7.06 -57.89
C ARG A 174 13.25 7.78 -57.47
N ASN A 175 13.21 9.11 -57.30
CA ASN A 175 14.39 9.92 -57.00
C ASN A 175 14.49 10.17 -55.52
N LEU A 176 15.58 9.69 -54.88
CA LEU A 176 15.95 10.03 -53.52
C LEU A 176 16.49 11.46 -53.48
N LEU A 177 15.83 12.36 -52.75
CA LEU A 177 16.23 13.76 -52.60
C LEU A 177 17.21 13.95 -51.45
N GLY A 178 17.13 13.14 -50.41
CA GLY A 178 17.95 13.20 -49.23
C GLY A 178 17.26 12.65 -47.99
N TYR A 179 17.81 13.04 -46.84
CA TYR A 179 17.25 12.64 -45.56
C TYR A 179 17.00 13.89 -44.71
N LEU A 180 15.82 13.91 -44.09
CA LEU A 180 15.43 14.93 -43.13
C LEU A 180 15.55 14.34 -41.73
N ARG A 181 16.40 14.97 -40.90
CA ARG A 181 16.51 14.62 -39.48
C ARG A 181 15.94 15.77 -38.65
N VAL A 182 15.07 15.43 -37.73
CA VAL A 182 14.50 16.37 -36.76
C VAL A 182 14.80 15.86 -35.37
N SER A 183 15.39 16.71 -34.54
CA SER A 183 15.89 16.34 -33.22
C SER A 183 15.34 17.27 -32.15
N HIS A 184 15.10 16.69 -30.96
CA HIS A 184 14.59 17.43 -29.82
C HIS A 184 15.41 17.06 -28.55
N PRO A 185 15.77 18.02 -27.69
CA PRO A 185 16.49 17.73 -26.47
C PRO A 185 15.73 16.83 -25.53
N TRP A 186 16.35 15.73 -25.08
CA TRP A 186 15.73 14.73 -24.20
C TRP A 186 15.43 15.24 -22.81
N PHE A 187 15.99 16.36 -22.37
CA PHE A 187 15.75 16.91 -21.04
C PHE A 187 14.30 17.36 -20.84
N GLU A 188 13.55 17.63 -21.89
CA GLU A 188 12.12 17.94 -21.82
C GLU A 188 11.25 16.74 -21.42
N VAL A 189 11.76 15.52 -21.61
CA VAL A 189 11.13 14.31 -21.08
C VAL A 189 11.70 13.97 -19.70
N THR A 190 13.02 14.12 -19.51
CA THR A 190 13.68 13.65 -18.28
C THR A 190 13.42 14.54 -17.07
N LYS A 191 13.35 15.87 -17.25
CA LYS A 191 13.09 16.79 -16.13
C LYS A 191 11.69 16.57 -15.53
N PRO A 192 10.58 16.67 -16.30
CA PRO A 192 9.26 16.45 -15.78
C PRO A 192 9.06 15.03 -15.21
N SER A 193 9.65 14.02 -15.88
CA SER A 193 9.57 12.63 -15.40
C SER A 193 10.27 12.46 -14.06
N ARG A 194 11.39 13.13 -13.82
CA ARG A 194 12.12 13.06 -12.56
C ARG A 194 11.38 13.77 -11.42
N GLU A 195 10.86 14.95 -11.69
CA GLU A 195 10.06 15.71 -10.71
C GLU A 195 8.83 14.89 -10.31
N PHE A 196 8.09 14.40 -11.29
CA PHE A 196 6.94 13.52 -11.06
C PHE A 196 7.29 12.25 -10.28
N PHE A 197 8.45 11.65 -10.56
CA PHE A 197 8.93 10.48 -9.82
C PHE A 197 9.19 10.80 -8.34
N LEU A 198 9.80 11.96 -8.05
CA LEU A 198 10.06 12.40 -6.67
C LEU A 198 8.74 12.68 -5.92
N ASP A 199 7.80 13.35 -6.58
CA ASP A 199 6.48 13.63 -6.01
C ASP A 199 5.72 12.33 -5.73
N LEU A 200 5.81 11.36 -6.62
CA LEU A 200 5.17 10.06 -6.50
C LEU A 200 5.78 9.24 -5.33
N ILE A 201 7.10 9.27 -5.17
CA ILE A 201 7.78 8.62 -4.02
C ILE A 201 7.35 9.28 -2.72
N LEU A 202 7.35 10.60 -2.67
CA LEU A 202 6.98 11.35 -1.46
C LEU A 202 5.52 11.11 -1.09
N GLY A 203 4.62 11.20 -2.07
CA GLY A 203 3.18 10.93 -1.88
C GLY A 203 2.91 9.50 -1.45
N THR A 204 3.53 8.51 -2.11
CA THR A 204 3.40 7.09 -1.76
C THR A 204 3.96 6.81 -0.36
N GLY A 205 5.13 7.38 -0.02
CA GLY A 205 5.75 7.25 1.29
C GLY A 205 4.88 7.82 2.42
N LEU A 206 4.30 9.00 2.20
CA LEU A 206 3.36 9.62 3.14
C LEU A 206 2.12 8.75 3.34
N MET A 207 1.56 8.22 2.24
CA MET A 207 0.36 7.39 2.29
C MET A 207 0.59 6.06 3.01
N VAL A 208 1.72 5.39 2.75
CA VAL A 208 2.11 4.17 3.48
C VAL A 208 2.29 4.45 4.97
N SER A 209 2.91 5.58 5.32
CA SER A 209 3.11 6.00 6.72
C SER A 209 1.77 6.26 7.42
N ALA A 210 0.85 6.96 6.75
CA ALA A 210 -0.49 7.22 7.25
C ALA A 210 -1.29 5.91 7.46
N VAL A 211 -1.28 5.00 6.49
CA VAL A 211 -1.93 3.68 6.60
C VAL A 211 -1.32 2.87 7.74
N GLY A 212 0.00 2.89 7.91
CA GLY A 212 0.69 2.24 9.02
C GLY A 212 0.26 2.78 10.38
N ALA A 213 0.18 4.10 10.53
CA ALA A 213 -0.27 4.76 11.75
C ALA A 213 -1.74 4.44 12.07
N ILE A 214 -2.63 4.55 11.08
CA ILE A 214 -4.04 4.22 11.23
C ILE A 214 -4.21 2.73 11.57
N GLY A 215 -3.52 1.84 10.86
CA GLY A 215 -3.56 0.40 11.11
C GLY A 215 -3.08 0.03 12.52
N TRP A 216 -2.03 0.69 12.99
CA TRP A 216 -1.55 0.55 14.37
C TRP A 216 -2.60 1.00 15.39
N PHE A 217 -3.24 2.14 15.17
CA PHE A 217 -4.28 2.68 16.05
C PHE A 217 -5.51 1.78 16.09
N LEU A 218 -6.07 1.43 14.92
CA LEU A 218 -7.25 0.58 14.82
C LEU A 218 -7.01 -0.84 15.39
N SER A 219 -5.83 -1.40 15.13
CA SER A 219 -5.45 -2.70 15.69
C SER A 219 -5.41 -2.69 17.23
N GLY A 220 -5.04 -1.53 17.83
CA GLY A 220 -5.15 -1.32 19.28
C GLY A 220 -6.59 -1.37 19.75
N LEU A 221 -7.43 -0.56 19.14
CA LEU A 221 -8.84 -0.43 19.50
C LEU A 221 -9.61 -1.76 19.36
N ALA A 222 -9.33 -2.50 18.28
CA ALA A 222 -9.98 -3.80 18.04
C ALA A 222 -9.55 -4.91 19.01
N MET A 223 -8.31 -4.81 19.56
CA MET A 223 -7.77 -5.84 20.45
C MET A 223 -8.16 -5.64 21.92
N ASP A 224 -8.55 -4.44 22.32
CA ASP A 224 -8.91 -4.15 23.72
C ASP A 224 -10.14 -4.96 24.18
N PRO A 225 -11.26 -5.06 23.43
CA PRO A 225 -12.40 -5.90 23.82
C PRO A 225 -12.04 -7.40 23.91
N VAL A 226 -11.21 -7.89 23.01
CA VAL A 226 -10.76 -9.29 23.00
C VAL A 226 -9.92 -9.60 24.23
N ARG A 227 -9.04 -8.69 24.61
CA ARG A 227 -8.22 -8.80 25.81
C ARG A 227 -9.09 -8.80 27.07
N GLU A 228 -10.06 -7.94 27.14
CA GLU A 228 -11.00 -7.84 28.27
C GLU A 228 -11.83 -9.12 28.41
N SER A 229 -12.42 -9.62 27.30
CA SER A 229 -13.15 -10.87 27.29
C SER A 229 -12.28 -12.06 27.72
N TYR A 230 -11.03 -12.12 27.26
CA TYR A 230 -10.11 -13.16 27.67
C TYR A 230 -9.75 -13.08 29.16
N GLN A 231 -9.55 -11.88 29.69
CA GLN A 231 -9.27 -11.68 31.11
C GLN A 231 -10.48 -12.10 31.97
N ARG A 232 -11.68 -11.72 31.57
CA ARG A 232 -12.93 -12.15 32.24
C ARG A 232 -13.08 -13.66 32.25
N LEU A 233 -12.86 -14.31 31.10
CA LEU A 233 -12.91 -15.78 31.01
C LEU A 233 -11.87 -16.46 31.92
N LYS A 234 -10.65 -15.93 31.94
CA LYS A 234 -9.59 -16.46 32.80
C LYS A 234 -9.94 -16.33 34.29
N GLN A 235 -10.45 -15.18 34.68
CA GLN A 235 -10.86 -14.94 36.06
C GLN A 235 -12.03 -15.83 36.42
N PHE A 236 -13.07 -15.91 35.59
CA PHE A 236 -14.20 -16.81 35.79
C PHE A 236 -13.77 -18.27 35.98
N THR A 237 -12.85 -18.76 35.15
CA THR A 237 -12.33 -20.14 35.26
C THR A 237 -11.55 -20.36 36.56
N ALA A 238 -10.77 -19.36 37.00
CA ALA A 238 -10.02 -19.44 38.25
C ALA A 238 -10.97 -19.44 39.45
N ASP A 239 -11.93 -18.52 39.49
CA ASP A 239 -12.90 -18.40 40.58
C ASP A 239 -13.80 -19.64 40.68
N ALA A 240 -14.32 -20.14 39.55
CA ALA A 240 -15.07 -21.38 39.48
C ALA A 240 -14.25 -22.57 40.01
N SER A 241 -12.97 -22.67 39.65
CA SER A 241 -12.09 -23.73 40.10
C SER A 241 -11.85 -23.67 41.62
N HIS A 242 -11.71 -22.48 42.19
CA HIS A 242 -11.57 -22.29 43.63
C HIS A 242 -12.84 -22.65 44.40
N GLU A 243 -14.00 -22.15 43.90
CA GLU A 243 -15.31 -22.40 44.55
C GLU A 243 -15.76 -23.88 44.48
N LEU A 244 -15.32 -24.61 43.45
CA LEU A 244 -15.59 -26.05 43.32
C LEU A 244 -14.63 -26.88 44.20
N ARG A 245 -13.36 -26.49 44.33
CA ARG A 245 -12.34 -27.28 45.03
C ARG A 245 -12.66 -27.43 46.53
N SER A 246 -13.10 -26.35 47.17
CA SER A 246 -13.37 -26.33 48.61
C SER A 246 -14.45 -27.35 49.02
N PRO A 247 -15.69 -27.37 48.48
CA PRO A 247 -16.69 -28.36 48.85
C PRO A 247 -16.30 -29.79 48.46
N ILE A 248 -15.58 -29.97 47.33
CA ILE A 248 -15.07 -31.31 46.95
C ILE A 248 -14.07 -31.83 47.98
N ALA A 249 -13.15 -31.00 48.45
CA ALA A 249 -12.20 -31.40 49.48
C ALA A 249 -12.88 -31.82 50.79
N VAL A 250 -13.90 -31.08 51.23
CA VAL A 250 -14.68 -31.42 52.44
C VAL A 250 -15.48 -32.70 52.22
N ILE A 251 -16.09 -32.91 51.04
CA ILE A 251 -16.76 -34.18 50.73
C ILE A 251 -15.76 -35.35 50.81
N GLN A 252 -14.61 -35.20 50.15
CA GLN A 252 -13.55 -36.26 50.19
C GLN A 252 -13.10 -36.58 51.61
N THR A 253 -12.91 -35.55 52.44
CA THR A 253 -12.52 -35.77 53.83
C THR A 253 -13.60 -36.53 54.60
N ASN A 254 -14.89 -36.15 54.48
CA ASN A 254 -15.98 -36.84 55.14
C ASN A 254 -16.14 -38.30 54.67
N VAL A 255 -15.96 -38.54 53.37
CA VAL A 255 -15.93 -39.91 52.82
C VAL A 255 -14.76 -40.72 53.36
N GLN A 256 -13.54 -40.15 53.40
CA GLN A 256 -12.37 -40.84 53.91
C GLN A 256 -12.51 -41.19 55.39
N VAL A 257 -13.03 -40.27 56.22
CA VAL A 257 -13.29 -40.50 57.63
C VAL A 257 -14.34 -41.61 57.81
N ALA A 258 -15.43 -41.55 57.07
CA ALA A 258 -16.49 -42.56 57.14
C ALA A 258 -16.02 -43.97 56.69
N LEU A 259 -15.05 -44.07 55.79
CA LEU A 259 -14.47 -45.33 55.32
C LEU A 259 -13.38 -45.85 56.21
N ALA A 260 -12.74 -45.00 57.00
CA ALA A 260 -11.60 -45.38 57.89
C ALA A 260 -12.06 -45.94 59.21
N ASP A 261 -13.32 -45.78 59.60
CA ASP A 261 -13.86 -46.29 60.86
C ASP A 261 -14.41 -47.72 60.64
N PRO A 262 -13.84 -48.76 61.27
CA PRO A 262 -14.26 -50.16 61.10
C PRO A 262 -15.57 -50.48 61.82
N ASP A 263 -15.98 -49.71 62.87
CA ASP A 263 -17.23 -49.92 63.61
C ASP A 263 -17.92 -48.56 63.84
N PRO A 264 -18.48 -47.97 62.78
CA PRO A 264 -18.98 -46.61 62.82
C PRO A 264 -20.25 -46.51 63.65
N ASP A 265 -20.29 -45.57 64.60
CA ASP A 265 -21.52 -45.20 65.28
C ASP A 265 -22.57 -44.71 64.26
N PRO A 266 -23.77 -45.28 64.26
CA PRO A 266 -24.85 -44.93 63.29
C PRO A 266 -25.19 -43.43 63.23
N GLN A 267 -25.09 -42.71 64.33
CA GLN A 267 -25.38 -41.28 64.41
C GLN A 267 -24.24 -40.48 63.72
N THR A 268 -22.98 -40.84 63.94
CA THR A 268 -21.81 -40.21 63.31
C THR A 268 -21.80 -40.46 61.80
N GLN A 269 -22.12 -41.68 61.37
CA GLN A 269 -22.22 -42.02 59.95
C GLN A 269 -23.35 -41.21 59.26
N GLN A 270 -24.51 -41.08 59.90
CA GLN A 270 -25.59 -40.27 59.40
C GLN A 270 -25.19 -38.79 59.28
N GLN A 271 -24.45 -38.23 60.22
CA GLN A 271 -23.96 -36.84 60.12
C GLN A 271 -23.03 -36.65 58.94
N HIS A 272 -22.06 -37.58 58.70
CA HIS A 272 -21.20 -37.49 57.50
C HIS A 272 -22.01 -37.53 56.20
N LEU A 273 -23.01 -38.41 56.08
CA LEU A 273 -23.85 -38.50 54.92
C LEU A 273 -24.68 -37.20 54.67
N GLN A 274 -25.21 -36.60 55.74
CA GLN A 274 -25.94 -35.33 55.67
C GLN A 274 -25.04 -34.18 55.23
N VAL A 275 -23.79 -34.15 55.68
CA VAL A 275 -22.79 -33.14 55.23
C VAL A 275 -22.50 -33.33 53.74
N ILE A 276 -22.26 -34.56 53.30
CA ILE A 276 -22.02 -34.88 51.88
C ILE A 276 -23.20 -34.48 51.01
N GLU A 277 -24.43 -34.88 51.42
CA GLU A 277 -25.65 -34.56 50.69
C GLU A 277 -25.87 -33.03 50.53
N ARG A 278 -25.72 -32.27 51.63
CA ARG A 278 -25.82 -30.81 51.62
C ARG A 278 -24.79 -30.17 50.71
N LEU A 279 -23.52 -30.61 50.76
CA LEU A 279 -22.47 -30.07 49.90
C LEU A 279 -22.64 -30.44 48.44
N THR A 280 -23.10 -31.65 48.12
CA THR A 280 -23.42 -32.08 46.77
C THR A 280 -24.58 -31.26 46.19
N ARG A 281 -25.63 -31.00 46.97
CA ARG A 281 -26.76 -30.14 46.57
C ARG A 281 -26.30 -28.67 46.34
N ARG A 282 -25.36 -28.18 47.16
CA ARG A 282 -24.72 -26.86 46.96
C ARG A 282 -23.89 -26.82 45.68
N LEU A 283 -23.10 -27.86 45.39
CA LEU A 283 -22.34 -27.99 44.16
C LEU A 283 -23.23 -27.98 42.92
N GLY A 284 -24.37 -28.71 42.95
CA GLY A 284 -25.35 -28.69 41.84
C GLY A 284 -25.80 -27.28 41.54
N ARG A 285 -26.22 -26.52 42.56
CA ARG A 285 -26.65 -25.11 42.39
C ARG A 285 -25.53 -24.23 41.83
N LEU A 286 -24.30 -24.39 42.35
CA LEU A 286 -23.14 -23.62 41.83
C LEU A 286 -22.87 -23.91 40.36
N VAL A 287 -22.97 -25.14 39.91
CA VAL A 287 -22.85 -25.52 38.50
C VAL A 287 -23.96 -24.91 37.67
N ASP A 288 -25.20 -24.93 38.13
CA ASP A 288 -26.33 -24.30 37.43
C ASP A 288 -26.14 -22.77 37.29
N ASP A 289 -25.66 -22.11 38.36
CA ASP A 289 -25.31 -20.68 38.34
C ASP A 289 -24.20 -20.35 37.34
N LEU A 290 -23.15 -21.18 37.29
CA LEU A 290 -22.05 -21.04 36.35
C LEU A 290 -22.51 -21.23 34.90
N LEU A 291 -23.37 -22.22 34.65
CA LEU A 291 -23.95 -22.46 33.32
C LEU A 291 -24.87 -21.31 32.89
N PHE A 292 -25.61 -20.74 33.82
CA PHE A 292 -26.48 -19.58 33.58
C PHE A 292 -25.62 -18.37 33.18
N LEU A 293 -24.56 -18.05 33.90
CA LEU A 293 -23.63 -16.96 33.58
C LEU A 293 -22.96 -17.18 32.22
N ALA A 294 -22.48 -18.38 31.92
CA ALA A 294 -21.86 -18.71 30.65
C ALA A 294 -22.81 -18.54 29.45
N ARG A 295 -24.12 -18.86 29.63
CA ARG A 295 -25.13 -18.65 28.61
C ARG A 295 -25.45 -17.17 28.39
N GLN A 296 -25.49 -16.38 29.44
CA GLN A 296 -25.70 -14.92 29.37
C GLN A 296 -24.59 -14.24 28.60
N ASP A 297 -23.31 -14.56 28.92
CA ASP A 297 -22.13 -13.98 28.24
C ASP A 297 -22.04 -14.37 26.76
N SER A 298 -22.61 -15.52 26.37
CA SER A 298 -22.65 -15.96 24.96
C SER A 298 -23.67 -15.22 24.09
N GLY A 299 -24.53 -14.38 24.67
CA GLY A 299 -25.59 -13.66 23.96
C GLY A 299 -26.68 -14.57 23.35
N ILE A 300 -26.66 -15.89 23.66
CA ILE A 300 -27.59 -16.89 23.11
C ILE A 300 -28.96 -16.79 23.76
N VAL A 301 -29.04 -16.27 25.00
CA VAL A 301 -30.28 -16.06 25.71
C VAL A 301 -30.75 -14.62 25.55
N GLN A 302 -31.44 -14.33 24.47
CA GLN A 302 -32.35 -13.18 24.44
C GLN A 302 -33.59 -13.57 25.25
N ALA A 303 -33.66 -13.14 26.50
CA ALA A 303 -34.91 -13.24 27.25
C ALA A 303 -35.97 -12.47 26.45
N PRO A 304 -37.11 -13.12 26.08
CA PRO A 304 -38.16 -12.40 25.40
C PRO A 304 -38.64 -11.28 26.34
N GLN A 305 -38.50 -10.05 25.89
CA GLN A 305 -39.04 -8.91 26.64
C GLN A 305 -40.57 -8.97 26.52
N SER A 306 -41.23 -9.41 27.56
CA SER A 306 -42.68 -9.35 27.69
C SER A 306 -43.07 -8.35 28.76
N LEU A 307 -44.14 -7.62 28.51
CA LEU A 307 -44.75 -6.76 29.53
C LEU A 307 -45.35 -7.67 30.61
N ILE A 308 -44.78 -7.61 31.80
CA ILE A 308 -45.22 -8.38 32.95
C ILE A 308 -45.92 -7.40 33.92
N ALA A 309 -47.10 -7.78 34.37
CA ALA A 309 -47.77 -7.07 35.45
C ALA A 309 -47.01 -7.34 36.76
N LEU A 310 -46.19 -6.36 37.19
CA LEU A 310 -45.30 -6.53 38.34
C LEU A 310 -46.05 -6.82 39.64
N ASP A 311 -47.24 -6.25 39.79
CA ASP A 311 -48.14 -6.47 40.94
C ASP A 311 -48.64 -7.93 41.02
N ALA A 312 -48.99 -8.52 39.89
CA ALA A 312 -49.40 -9.93 39.84
C ALA A 312 -48.25 -10.87 40.19
N LEU A 313 -47.03 -10.58 39.63
CA LEU A 313 -45.84 -11.36 39.92
C LEU A 313 -45.42 -11.26 41.39
N LEU A 314 -45.48 -10.07 41.98
CA LEU A 314 -45.17 -9.89 43.39
C LEU A 314 -46.16 -10.61 44.31
N GLN A 315 -47.41 -10.66 43.94
CA GLN A 315 -48.44 -11.37 44.68
C GLN A 315 -48.19 -12.88 44.63
N GLU A 316 -47.88 -13.43 43.46
CA GLU A 316 -47.55 -14.85 43.26
C GLU A 316 -46.32 -15.26 44.09
N VAL A 317 -45.25 -14.46 44.06
CA VAL A 317 -44.04 -14.68 44.87
C VAL A 317 -44.35 -14.60 46.38
N MET A 318 -45.20 -13.67 46.81
CA MET A 318 -45.63 -13.59 48.21
C MET A 318 -46.36 -14.84 48.65
N GLU A 319 -47.33 -15.31 47.86
CA GLU A 319 -48.08 -16.52 48.16
C GLU A 319 -47.19 -17.75 48.30
N GLU A 320 -46.18 -17.86 47.39
CA GLU A 320 -45.19 -18.93 47.41
C GLU A 320 -44.28 -18.89 48.66
N GLN A 321 -43.88 -17.69 49.12
CA GLN A 321 -43.01 -17.51 50.28
C GLN A 321 -43.77 -17.46 51.61
N GLN A 322 -45.09 -17.33 51.59
CA GLN A 322 -45.91 -17.23 52.80
C GLN A 322 -45.73 -18.43 53.72
N THR A 323 -45.71 -19.64 53.16
CA THR A 323 -45.56 -20.90 53.94
C THR A 323 -44.22 -20.94 54.68
N LEU A 324 -43.17 -20.46 54.03
CA LEU A 324 -41.82 -20.39 54.65
C LEU A 324 -41.70 -19.30 55.69
N ALA A 325 -42.42 -18.20 55.51
CA ALA A 325 -42.49 -17.08 56.44
C ALA A 325 -43.26 -17.48 57.70
N ASP A 326 -44.36 -18.16 57.53
CA ASP A 326 -45.18 -18.65 58.65
C ASP A 326 -44.42 -19.67 59.53
N GLU A 327 -43.67 -20.59 58.91
CA GLU A 327 -42.80 -21.53 59.63
C GLU A 327 -41.70 -20.79 60.47
N LYS A 328 -41.32 -19.62 60.07
CA LYS A 328 -40.27 -18.79 60.74
C LYS A 328 -40.87 -17.67 61.59
N ASN A 329 -42.20 -17.57 61.73
CA ASN A 329 -42.89 -16.48 62.38
C ASN A 329 -42.54 -15.08 61.84
N ILE A 330 -42.39 -14.95 60.52
CA ILE A 330 -42.11 -13.71 59.83
C ILE A 330 -43.36 -13.25 59.08
N GLN A 331 -43.81 -11.99 59.28
CA GLN A 331 -44.93 -11.42 58.54
C GLN A 331 -44.39 -10.72 57.28
N ILE A 332 -44.89 -11.14 56.10
CA ILE A 332 -44.61 -10.48 54.82
C ILE A 332 -45.82 -9.61 54.50
N SER A 333 -45.59 -8.34 54.16
CA SER A 333 -46.63 -7.41 53.70
C SER A 333 -46.19 -6.67 52.43
N LEU A 334 -47.13 -6.52 51.47
CA LEU A 334 -46.92 -5.75 50.24
C LEU A 334 -47.64 -4.42 50.33
N HIS A 335 -46.87 -3.32 50.27
CA HIS A 335 -47.45 -1.98 50.19
C HIS A 335 -47.39 -1.47 48.77
N ARG A 336 -48.53 -1.20 48.16
CA ARG A 336 -48.60 -0.50 46.88
C ARG A 336 -48.42 1.00 47.12
N VAL A 337 -47.48 1.60 46.45
CA VAL A 337 -47.37 3.06 46.34
C VAL A 337 -47.86 3.42 44.95
N GLU A 338 -48.94 4.21 44.84
CA GLU A 338 -49.51 4.70 43.58
C GLU A 338 -48.54 5.64 42.85
#